data_d2164836dbed8b697340c3177b259459
#
_entry.id   d2164836dbed8b697340c3177b259459
#
_cell.length_a   1.000
_cell.length_b   1.000
_cell.length_c   1.000
_cell.angle_alpha   90.00
_cell.angle_beta   90.00
_cell.angle_gamma   90.00
#
_symmetry.space_group_name_H-M   'P 1'
#
loop_
_entity.id
_entity.type
_entity.pdbx_description
1 polymer ?
#
loop_
_entity_poly.entity_id
_entity_poly.type
_entity_poly.pdbx_seq_one_letter_code
_entity_poly.pdbx_strand_id
1 'polypeptide(L)'
;MGLLGRDPKTAKNRVHLDLASRSEADQTALVARLEGLGARRIDVGQPADVSWVVMADPAGNELCVVSHAGSVGADPASAFGDLFPIAAVVLDSPAPEAIAPFWAAATGWPILGRDGTHVWLRDTAANGPYLDIHDNDDPKTAKLRVHLDVAPFAHDDHAAEVARLRELGAEPIDIGQPAE
;
A
#
# COMPACT_ATOMS: atom_id res chain seq x y z
N MET A 1 22.44 -8.39 -9.09
CA MET A 1 22.21 -7.02 -9.60
C MET A 1 20.87 -7.06 -10.32
N GLY A 2 19.80 -6.78 -9.54
CA GLY A 2 18.42 -6.94 -10.00
C GLY A 2 18.13 -6.06 -11.21
N LEU A 3 17.51 -6.63 -12.19
CA LEU A 3 16.95 -5.94 -13.34
C LEU A 3 15.85 -4.99 -12.81
N LEU A 4 16.20 -3.73 -12.59
CA LEU A 4 15.21 -2.68 -12.48
C LEU A 4 14.39 -2.72 -13.77
N GLY A 5 13.13 -3.12 -13.66
CA GLY A 5 12.24 -3.26 -14.80
C GLY A 5 12.22 -1.95 -15.59
N ARG A 6 12.66 -2.03 -16.84
CA ARG A 6 12.65 -0.88 -17.77
C ARG A 6 11.28 -0.70 -18.42
N ASP A 7 10.28 -1.42 -17.94
CA ASP A 7 8.95 -1.36 -18.52
C ASP A 7 8.33 0.03 -18.24
N PRO A 8 7.87 0.72 -19.28
CA PRO A 8 7.21 2.01 -19.11
C PRO A 8 5.95 1.81 -18.26
N LYS A 9 5.66 2.78 -17.39
CA LYS A 9 4.41 2.79 -16.63
C LYS A 9 3.26 3.09 -17.58
N THR A 10 2.36 2.13 -17.74
CA THR A 10 1.22 2.19 -18.67
C THR A 10 -0.14 2.17 -17.97
N ALA A 11 -0.16 1.89 -16.66
CA ALA A 11 -1.38 1.82 -15.86
C ALA A 11 -1.14 2.37 -14.44
N LYS A 12 -2.21 2.80 -13.75
CA LYS A 12 -2.16 3.13 -12.33
C LYS A 12 -1.72 1.91 -11.52
N ASN A 13 -0.86 2.12 -10.52
CA ASN A 13 -0.52 1.06 -9.58
C ASN A 13 -1.71 0.77 -8.67
N ARG A 14 -1.99 -0.51 -8.42
CA ARG A 14 -2.97 -0.94 -7.42
C ARG A 14 -2.37 -1.03 -6.01
N VAL A 15 -1.06 -0.87 -5.89
CA VAL A 15 -0.36 -0.76 -4.62
C VAL A 15 0.39 0.56 -4.62
N HIS A 16 0.21 1.37 -3.59
CA HIS A 16 0.95 2.61 -3.38
C HIS A 16 1.22 2.84 -1.89
N LEU A 17 2.05 3.82 -1.58
CA LEU A 17 2.39 4.19 -0.22
C LEU A 17 1.69 5.49 0.16
N ASP A 18 1.15 5.53 1.36
CA ASP A 18 0.72 6.74 2.01
C ASP A 18 1.78 7.21 2.99
N LEU A 19 2.28 8.42 2.78
CA LEU A 19 3.22 9.08 3.68
C LEU A 19 2.47 9.94 4.68
N ALA A 20 2.78 9.75 5.96
CA ALA A 20 2.15 10.49 7.04
C ALA A 20 2.66 11.93 7.14
N SER A 21 1.76 12.85 7.45
CA SER A 21 2.09 14.18 7.95
C SER A 21 1.37 14.47 9.26
N ARG A 22 1.95 15.32 10.10
CA ARG A 22 1.45 15.62 11.45
C ARG A 22 0.47 16.79 11.49
N SER A 23 0.43 17.57 10.41
CA SER A 23 -0.43 18.73 10.24
C SER A 23 -0.46 19.16 8.77
N GLU A 24 -1.36 20.04 8.39
CA GLU A 24 -1.41 20.63 7.06
C GLU A 24 -0.09 21.37 6.69
N ALA A 25 0.53 22.03 7.65
CA ALA A 25 1.82 22.69 7.44
C ALA A 25 2.93 21.67 7.17
N ASP A 26 2.93 20.55 7.93
CA ASP A 26 3.87 19.45 7.74
C ASP A 26 3.63 18.74 6.38
N GLN A 27 2.37 18.55 6.00
CA GLN A 27 2.01 18.02 4.68
C GLN A 27 2.57 18.91 3.56
N THR A 28 2.34 20.21 3.65
CA THR A 28 2.85 21.18 2.68
C THR A 28 4.38 21.12 2.59
N ALA A 29 5.07 21.07 3.72
CA ALA A 29 6.53 20.99 3.77
C ALA A 29 7.05 19.66 3.20
N LEU A 30 6.38 18.54 3.51
CA LEU A 30 6.75 17.23 2.98
C LEU A 30 6.56 17.17 1.46
N VAL A 31 5.44 17.67 0.94
CA VAL A 31 5.19 17.75 -0.51
C VAL A 31 6.28 18.59 -1.20
N ALA A 32 6.60 19.79 -0.68
CA ALA A 32 7.65 20.62 -1.25
C ALA A 32 9.03 19.94 -1.25
N ARG A 33 9.34 19.19 -0.17
CA ARG A 33 10.57 18.41 -0.09
C ARG A 33 10.59 17.30 -1.15
N LEU A 34 9.48 16.58 -1.35
CA LEU A 34 9.39 15.52 -2.36
C LEU A 34 9.51 16.08 -3.78
N GLU A 35 8.91 17.26 -4.06
CA GLU A 35 9.08 17.98 -5.32
C GLU A 35 10.56 18.35 -5.56
N GLY A 36 11.25 18.81 -4.53
CA GLY A 36 12.70 19.07 -4.56
C GLY A 36 13.56 17.83 -4.83
N LEU A 37 13.05 16.63 -4.55
CA LEU A 37 13.68 15.34 -4.84
C LEU A 37 13.25 14.76 -6.20
N GLY A 38 12.44 15.49 -6.98
CA GLY A 38 12.02 15.09 -8.33
C GLY A 38 10.66 14.40 -8.41
N ALA A 39 9.92 14.29 -7.32
CA ALA A 39 8.52 13.88 -7.37
C ALA A 39 7.67 15.01 -7.98
N ARG A 40 6.50 14.67 -8.48
CA ARG A 40 5.55 15.63 -9.05
C ARG A 40 4.13 15.33 -8.62
N ARG A 41 3.31 16.35 -8.44
CA ARG A 41 1.86 16.16 -8.23
C ARG A 41 1.25 15.58 -9.49
N ILE A 42 0.30 14.69 -9.33
CA ILE A 42 -0.44 14.08 -10.43
C ILE A 42 -1.94 14.04 -10.10
N ASP A 43 -2.73 14.01 -11.15
CA ASP A 43 -4.15 13.73 -11.09
C ASP A 43 -4.37 12.26 -11.52
N VAL A 44 -5.02 11.49 -10.67
CA VAL A 44 -5.42 10.09 -10.94
C VAL A 44 -6.94 9.94 -10.93
N GLY A 45 -7.67 11.07 -11.05
CA GLY A 45 -9.13 11.10 -11.00
C GLY A 45 -9.69 11.27 -9.58
N GLN A 46 -8.88 11.68 -8.60
CA GLN A 46 -9.36 11.93 -7.23
C GLN A 46 -10.29 13.14 -7.18
N PRO A 47 -11.27 13.18 -6.24
CA PRO A 47 -12.10 14.35 -6.00
C PRO A 47 -11.25 15.60 -5.68
N ALA A 48 -11.77 16.80 -6.00
CA ALA A 48 -11.03 18.04 -5.83
C ALA A 48 -10.88 18.49 -4.36
N ASP A 49 -11.71 17.96 -3.46
CA ASP A 49 -11.82 18.33 -2.05
C ASP A 49 -11.15 17.33 -1.09
N VAL A 50 -10.28 16.47 -1.62
CA VAL A 50 -9.57 15.49 -0.79
C VAL A 50 -8.49 16.15 0.08
N SER A 51 -8.25 15.59 1.26
CA SER A 51 -7.27 16.09 2.22
C SER A 51 -5.84 15.57 1.99
N TRP A 52 -5.65 14.65 1.02
CA TRP A 52 -4.34 14.11 0.66
C TRP A 52 -3.84 14.68 -0.66
N VAL A 53 -2.54 14.60 -0.88
CA VAL A 53 -1.89 15.02 -2.13
C VAL A 53 -1.35 13.79 -2.84
N VAL A 54 -1.82 13.56 -4.08
CA VAL A 54 -1.31 12.47 -4.92
C VAL A 54 -0.08 12.94 -5.67
N MET A 55 0.98 12.15 -5.61
CA MET A 55 2.25 12.42 -6.27
C MET A 55 2.74 11.20 -7.04
N ALA A 56 3.65 11.44 -7.98
CA ALA A 56 4.45 10.41 -8.61
C ALA A 56 5.92 10.59 -8.21
N ASP A 57 6.59 9.50 -7.89
CA ASP A 57 8.04 9.47 -7.70
C ASP A 57 8.79 9.75 -9.03
N PRO A 58 10.13 9.91 -9.05
CA PRO A 58 10.88 10.11 -10.29
C PRO A 58 10.73 8.99 -11.32
N ALA A 59 10.33 7.78 -10.91
CA ALA A 59 10.07 6.65 -11.80
C ALA A 59 8.60 6.58 -12.25
N GLY A 60 7.73 7.45 -11.73
CA GLY A 60 6.31 7.53 -12.05
C GLY A 60 5.41 6.64 -11.21
N ASN A 61 5.89 6.08 -10.09
CA ASN A 61 5.03 5.33 -9.17
C ASN A 61 4.23 6.30 -8.31
N GLU A 62 2.94 6.01 -8.12
CA GLU A 62 2.05 6.79 -7.28
C GLU A 62 2.41 6.64 -5.80
N LEU A 63 2.23 7.73 -5.08
CA LEU A 63 2.21 7.80 -3.62
C LEU A 63 1.26 8.92 -3.18
N CYS A 64 0.75 8.84 -1.96
CA CYS A 64 -0.02 9.92 -1.37
C CYS A 64 0.73 10.53 -0.19
N VAL A 65 0.53 11.83 0.03
CA VAL A 65 0.91 12.49 1.28
C VAL A 65 -0.40 12.81 2.01
N VAL A 66 -0.68 12.05 3.07
CA VAL A 66 -1.93 12.15 3.81
C VAL A 66 -1.80 13.13 4.97
N SER A 67 -2.87 13.91 5.20
CA SER A 67 -2.94 14.77 6.37
C SER A 67 -3.34 13.94 7.60
N HIS A 68 -2.97 14.43 8.79
CA HIS A 68 -3.36 13.84 10.08
C HIS A 68 -4.90 13.61 10.21
N ALA A 69 -5.70 14.45 9.57
CA ALA A 69 -7.16 14.37 9.61
C ALA A 69 -7.78 13.36 8.63
N GLY A 70 -7.01 12.84 7.67
CA GLY A 70 -7.51 11.96 6.60
C GLY A 70 -7.16 10.49 6.76
N SER A 71 -6.71 10.08 7.93
CA SER A 71 -6.23 8.73 8.16
C SER A 71 -7.31 7.77 8.62
N VAL A 72 -7.22 6.57 8.09
CA VAL A 72 -8.07 5.44 8.39
C VAL A 72 -8.03 5.13 9.89
N GLY A 73 -9.20 4.97 10.51
CA GLY A 73 -9.30 4.52 11.90
C GLY A 73 -8.92 5.55 12.96
N ALA A 74 -9.00 6.83 12.63
CA ALA A 74 -8.47 7.91 13.45
C ALA A 74 -9.07 8.02 14.85
N ASP A 75 -8.35 7.47 15.83
CA ASP A 75 -8.08 8.25 17.03
C ASP A 75 -7.01 9.29 16.65
N PRO A 76 -7.32 10.59 16.59
CA PRO A 76 -6.36 11.62 16.17
C PRO A 76 -5.07 11.66 16.99
N ALA A 77 -5.08 11.09 18.18
CA ALA A 77 -3.94 11.05 19.09
C ALA A 77 -3.01 9.85 18.84
N SER A 78 -3.49 8.78 18.19
CA SER A 78 -2.73 7.54 18.03
C SER A 78 -2.40 7.16 16.59
N ALA A 79 -3.11 7.72 15.61
CA ALA A 79 -3.08 7.18 14.26
C ALA A 79 -1.72 7.24 13.58
N PHE A 80 -0.90 8.27 13.82
CA PHE A 80 0.40 8.42 13.14
C PHE A 80 1.57 8.81 14.04
N GLY A 81 1.37 8.91 15.37
CA GLY A 81 2.42 9.35 16.30
C GLY A 81 3.74 8.59 16.10
N ASP A 82 3.63 7.29 15.83
CA ASP A 82 4.76 6.37 15.75
C ASP A 82 4.97 5.77 14.35
N LEU A 83 4.10 6.08 13.36
CA LEU A 83 4.13 5.48 12.02
C LEU A 83 4.93 6.28 10.98
N PHE A 84 5.51 7.39 11.40
CA PHE A 84 6.33 8.18 10.47
C PHE A 84 7.51 7.36 9.93
N PRO A 85 7.79 7.41 8.62
CA PRO A 85 7.13 8.23 7.59
C PRO A 85 6.00 7.55 6.80
N ILE A 86 5.83 6.21 6.86
CA ILE A 86 4.84 5.47 6.08
C ILE A 86 3.62 5.19 6.96
N ALA A 87 2.47 5.76 6.59
CA ALA A 87 1.21 5.55 7.28
C ALA A 87 0.54 4.24 6.89
N ALA A 88 0.47 4.00 5.58
CA ALA A 88 -0.16 2.81 5.02
C ALA A 88 0.55 2.32 3.75
N VAL A 89 0.42 1.04 3.54
CA VAL A 89 0.52 0.40 2.22
C VAL A 89 -0.92 0.21 1.75
N VAL A 90 -1.30 0.93 0.72
CA VAL A 90 -2.65 0.85 0.15
C VAL A 90 -2.70 -0.21 -0.94
N LEU A 91 -3.75 -1.02 -0.92
CA LEU A 91 -4.03 -2.05 -1.91
C LEU A 91 -5.43 -1.85 -2.51
N ASP A 92 -5.50 -1.43 -3.76
CA ASP A 92 -6.76 -1.29 -4.50
C ASP A 92 -7.34 -2.66 -4.87
N SER A 93 -8.62 -2.87 -4.58
CA SER A 93 -9.35 -4.10 -4.88
C SER A 93 -10.82 -3.82 -5.17
N PRO A 94 -11.45 -4.48 -6.15
CA PRO A 94 -12.90 -4.38 -6.36
C PRO A 94 -13.72 -5.13 -5.30
N ALA A 95 -13.07 -5.81 -4.35
CA ALA A 95 -13.72 -6.59 -3.30
C ALA A 95 -12.90 -6.61 -2.01
N PRO A 96 -12.69 -5.46 -1.33
CA PRO A 96 -11.86 -5.37 -0.13
C PRO A 96 -12.28 -6.34 0.96
N GLU A 97 -13.56 -6.46 1.23
CA GLU A 97 -14.10 -7.39 2.24
C GLU A 97 -13.81 -8.88 1.92
N ALA A 98 -13.78 -9.23 0.64
CA ALA A 98 -13.52 -10.61 0.23
C ALA A 98 -12.04 -11.00 0.33
N ILE A 99 -11.11 -10.05 0.09
CA ILE A 99 -9.67 -10.35 0.12
C ILE A 99 -9.03 -10.07 1.48
N ALA A 100 -9.66 -9.31 2.37
CA ALA A 100 -9.11 -8.99 3.69
C ALA A 100 -8.82 -10.23 4.56
N PRO A 101 -9.66 -11.30 4.59
CA PRO A 101 -9.33 -12.52 5.32
C PRO A 101 -8.06 -13.21 4.81
N PHE A 102 -7.80 -13.19 3.49
CA PHE A 102 -6.56 -13.70 2.93
C PHE A 102 -5.35 -12.93 3.48
N TRP A 103 -5.39 -11.60 3.43
CA TRP A 103 -4.29 -10.77 3.91
C TRP A 103 -4.11 -10.88 5.42
N ALA A 104 -5.19 -10.98 6.19
CA ALA A 104 -5.10 -11.21 7.63
C ALA A 104 -4.40 -12.54 7.94
N ALA A 105 -4.74 -13.61 7.21
CA ALA A 105 -4.09 -14.90 7.37
C ALA A 105 -2.65 -14.90 6.84
N ALA A 106 -2.37 -14.22 5.72
CA ALA A 106 -1.04 -14.17 5.12
C ALA A 106 -0.03 -13.41 5.98
N THR A 107 -0.44 -12.30 6.61
CA THR A 107 0.43 -11.45 7.42
C THR A 107 0.40 -11.79 8.91
N GLY A 108 -0.63 -12.48 9.39
CA GLY A 108 -0.93 -12.64 10.81
C GLY A 108 -1.49 -11.35 11.45
N TRP A 109 -1.80 -10.33 10.67
CA TRP A 109 -2.33 -9.07 11.17
C TRP A 109 -3.85 -9.11 11.33
N PRO A 110 -4.40 -8.70 12.47
CA PRO A 110 -5.85 -8.63 12.62
C PRO A 110 -6.45 -7.52 11.75
N ILE A 111 -7.67 -7.75 11.30
CA ILE A 111 -8.51 -6.70 10.74
C ILE A 111 -8.93 -5.78 11.90
N LEU A 112 -8.51 -4.52 11.86
CA LEU A 112 -8.80 -3.54 12.90
C LEU A 112 -10.10 -2.79 12.66
N GLY A 113 -10.53 -2.68 11.41
CA GLY A 113 -11.78 -2.02 11.09
C GLY A 113 -12.15 -2.09 9.62
N ARG A 114 -13.35 -1.58 9.33
CA ARG A 114 -13.95 -1.51 7.99
C ARG A 114 -15.03 -0.45 7.97
N ASP A 115 -15.26 0.18 6.83
CA ASP A 115 -16.29 1.22 6.66
C ASP A 115 -17.20 1.02 5.44
N GLY A 116 -17.09 -0.12 4.75
CA GLY A 116 -17.83 -0.46 3.54
C GLY A 116 -17.09 -0.14 2.24
N THR A 117 -16.07 0.72 2.29
CA THR A 117 -15.19 1.06 1.16
C THR A 117 -13.74 0.70 1.44
N HIS A 118 -13.37 0.56 2.71
CA HIS A 118 -12.03 0.22 3.15
C HIS A 118 -12.06 -0.89 4.19
N VAL A 119 -10.99 -1.71 4.19
CA VAL A 119 -10.68 -2.66 5.27
C VAL A 119 -9.22 -2.48 5.63
N TRP A 120 -8.92 -2.23 6.90
CA TRP A 120 -7.55 -1.98 7.34
C TRP A 120 -7.07 -2.97 8.40
N LEU A 121 -5.83 -3.40 8.19
CA LEU A 121 -5.12 -4.37 9.01
C LEU A 121 -3.84 -3.74 9.53
N ARG A 122 -3.35 -4.20 10.66
CA ARG A 122 -2.04 -3.80 11.21
C ARG A 122 -1.55 -4.83 12.21
N ASP A 123 -0.23 -4.92 12.39
CA ASP A 123 0.38 -5.70 13.47
C ASP A 123 -0.17 -5.28 14.85
N THR A 124 -0.43 -6.27 15.70
CA THR A 124 -0.96 -6.08 17.07
C THR A 124 -0.01 -5.28 17.97
N ALA A 125 1.29 -5.37 17.73
CA ALA A 125 2.30 -4.56 18.42
C ALA A 125 2.35 -3.11 17.91
N ALA A 126 1.48 -2.75 16.96
CA ALA A 126 1.44 -1.45 16.29
C ALA A 126 2.79 -1.05 15.65
N ASN A 127 3.63 -2.03 15.31
CA ASN A 127 4.86 -1.82 14.58
C ASN A 127 4.57 -1.75 13.08
N GLY A 128 5.06 -0.73 12.42
CA GLY A 128 4.90 -0.60 10.97
C GLY A 128 3.57 0.05 10.52
N PRO A 129 3.40 0.19 9.19
CA PRO A 129 2.25 0.83 8.58
C PRO A 129 0.97 -0.01 8.67
N TYR A 130 -0.16 0.60 8.34
CA TYR A 130 -1.37 -0.16 8.01
C TYR A 130 -1.21 -0.85 6.65
N LEU A 131 -1.84 -1.99 6.47
CA LEU A 131 -2.28 -2.48 5.17
C LEU A 131 -3.74 -2.03 5.02
N ASP A 132 -3.99 -1.14 4.09
CA ASP A 132 -5.29 -0.53 3.85
C ASP A 132 -5.82 -0.97 2.48
N ILE A 133 -6.91 -1.73 2.48
CA ILE A 133 -7.49 -2.29 1.26
C ILE A 133 -8.66 -1.42 0.87
N HIS A 134 -8.51 -0.71 -0.25
CA HIS A 134 -9.50 0.24 -0.77
C HIS A 134 -10.36 -0.37 -1.85
N ASP A 135 -11.65 -0.03 -1.83
CA ASP A 135 -12.56 -0.32 -2.93
C ASP A 135 -12.17 0.48 -4.17
N ASN A 136 -11.83 -0.24 -5.23
CA ASN A 136 -11.46 0.34 -6.51
C ASN A 136 -11.69 -0.66 -7.65
N ASP A 137 -12.58 -0.30 -8.57
CA ASP A 137 -13.00 -1.12 -9.71
C ASP A 137 -12.03 -1.06 -10.89
N ASP A 138 -10.93 -0.33 -10.81
CA ASP A 138 -9.94 -0.25 -11.89
C ASP A 138 -9.45 -1.66 -12.25
N PRO A 139 -9.59 -2.10 -13.52
CA PRO A 139 -9.20 -3.44 -13.92
C PRO A 139 -7.68 -3.59 -13.90
N LYS A 140 -7.20 -4.76 -13.46
CA LYS A 140 -5.78 -5.12 -13.60
C LYS A 140 -5.51 -5.51 -15.05
N THR A 141 -4.96 -4.61 -15.83
CA THR A 141 -4.67 -4.79 -17.27
C THR A 141 -3.20 -5.08 -17.57
N ALA A 142 -2.30 -4.92 -16.59
CA ALA A 142 -0.87 -5.10 -16.77
C ALA A 142 -0.20 -5.65 -15.51
N LYS A 143 1.04 -6.11 -15.63
CA LYS A 143 1.92 -6.37 -14.50
C LYS A 143 2.13 -5.06 -13.72
N LEU A 144 1.93 -5.11 -12.42
CA LEU A 144 2.19 -3.96 -11.55
C LEU A 144 3.69 -3.81 -11.31
N ARG A 145 4.15 -2.57 -11.19
CA ARG A 145 5.55 -2.25 -10.87
C ARG A 145 5.85 -2.32 -9.38
N VAL A 146 4.81 -2.19 -8.56
CA VAL A 146 4.87 -2.29 -7.11
C VAL A 146 4.09 -3.52 -6.68
N HIS A 147 4.65 -4.32 -5.80
CA HIS A 147 4.05 -5.51 -5.21
C HIS A 147 4.48 -5.64 -3.75
N LEU A 148 3.78 -6.48 -3.02
CA LEU A 148 4.11 -6.80 -1.64
C LEU A 148 4.87 -8.13 -1.61
N ASP A 149 5.98 -8.16 -0.87
CA ASP A 149 6.68 -9.39 -0.56
C ASP A 149 6.26 -9.86 0.84
N VAL A 150 5.72 -11.06 0.92
CA VAL A 150 5.47 -11.75 2.20
C VAL A 150 6.59 -12.73 2.41
N ALA A 151 7.32 -12.58 3.52
CA ALA A 151 8.43 -13.46 3.87
C ALA A 151 8.06 -14.33 5.07
N PRO A 152 8.43 -15.62 5.08
CA PRO A 152 8.35 -16.45 6.27
C PRO A 152 9.32 -15.92 7.34
N PHE A 153 9.04 -16.21 8.61
CA PHE A 153 10.01 -15.93 9.67
C PHE A 153 11.28 -16.76 9.49
N ALA A 154 12.38 -16.31 10.08
CA ALA A 154 13.72 -16.89 9.86
C ALA A 154 13.86 -18.39 10.16
N HIS A 155 12.89 -18.98 10.85
CA HIS A 155 12.87 -20.40 11.22
C HIS A 155 11.79 -21.21 10.50
N ASP A 156 11.01 -20.58 9.64
CA ASP A 156 9.94 -21.21 8.91
C ASP A 156 10.43 -21.77 7.57
N ASP A 157 9.82 -22.86 7.14
CA ASP A 157 10.09 -23.44 5.81
C ASP A 157 9.38 -22.64 4.74
N HIS A 158 10.18 -22.07 3.81
CA HIS A 158 9.64 -21.27 2.68
C HIS A 158 8.65 -22.08 1.82
N ALA A 159 8.92 -23.37 1.54
CA ALA A 159 8.02 -24.18 0.73
C ALA A 159 6.69 -24.47 1.45
N ALA A 160 6.75 -24.69 2.77
CA ALA A 160 5.55 -24.83 3.59
C ALA A 160 4.71 -23.56 3.62
N GLU A 161 5.36 -22.38 3.67
CA GLU A 161 4.66 -21.10 3.65
C GLU A 161 3.99 -20.84 2.28
N VAL A 162 4.67 -21.13 1.19
CA VAL A 162 4.07 -21.06 -0.15
C VAL A 162 2.86 -22.01 -0.26
N ALA A 163 2.96 -23.24 0.26
CA ALA A 163 1.84 -24.17 0.27
C ALA A 163 0.66 -23.62 1.08
N ARG A 164 0.92 -23.06 2.26
CA ARG A 164 -0.10 -22.42 3.12
C ARG A 164 -0.80 -21.26 2.41
N LEU A 165 -0.05 -20.38 1.75
CA LEU A 165 -0.65 -19.26 0.98
C LEU A 165 -1.52 -19.75 -0.17
N ARG A 166 -1.13 -20.86 -0.84
CA ARG A 166 -1.95 -21.49 -1.88
C ARG A 166 -3.25 -22.09 -1.32
N GLU A 167 -3.22 -22.68 -0.16
CA GLU A 167 -4.44 -23.16 0.54
C GLU A 167 -5.38 -22.01 0.90
N LEU A 168 -4.84 -20.81 1.14
CA LEU A 168 -5.60 -19.58 1.36
C LEU A 168 -6.13 -18.94 0.06
N GLY A 169 -5.82 -19.51 -1.11
CA GLY A 169 -6.30 -19.04 -2.41
C GLY A 169 -5.29 -18.25 -3.24
N ALA A 170 -4.02 -18.19 -2.83
CA ALA A 170 -2.99 -17.61 -3.69
C ALA A 170 -2.71 -18.52 -4.89
N GLU A 171 -2.62 -17.95 -6.08
CA GLU A 171 -2.28 -18.66 -7.30
C GLU A 171 -0.87 -18.27 -7.77
N PRO A 172 -0.03 -19.25 -8.12
CA PRO A 172 1.27 -18.95 -8.71
C PRO A 172 1.06 -18.32 -10.11
N ILE A 173 1.78 -17.25 -10.36
CA ILE A 173 1.77 -16.56 -11.64
C ILE A 173 3.18 -16.47 -12.21
N ASP A 174 3.32 -16.70 -13.51
CA ASP A 174 4.56 -16.41 -14.21
C ASP A 174 4.58 -14.93 -14.63
N ILE A 175 5.52 -14.20 -14.08
CA ILE A 175 5.77 -12.79 -14.41
C ILE A 175 7.09 -12.58 -15.14
N GLY A 176 7.65 -13.66 -15.74
CA GLY A 176 8.93 -13.66 -16.45
C GLY A 176 10.14 -13.72 -15.51
N GLN A 177 10.00 -14.37 -14.36
CA GLN A 177 11.13 -14.66 -13.47
C GLN A 177 11.98 -15.78 -14.07
N PRO A 178 13.33 -15.73 -13.92
CA PRO A 178 14.18 -16.86 -14.28
C PRO A 178 13.77 -18.10 -13.46
N ALA A 179 13.76 -19.27 -14.09
CA ALA A 179 13.65 -20.51 -13.34
C ALA A 179 14.90 -20.64 -12.44
N GLU A 180 14.70 -20.94 -11.16
CA GLU A 180 15.78 -21.30 -10.24
C GLU A 180 16.37 -22.67 -10.57
#